data_4fbd9b0e4a048af40b6b54e8bc8ecba4
#
_entry.id   4fbd9b0e4a048af40b6b54e8bc8ecba4
#
_cell.length_a   1.000
_cell.length_b   1.000
_cell.length_c   1.000
_cell.angle_alpha   90.00
_cell.angle_beta   90.00
_cell.angle_gamma   90.00
#
_symmetry.space_group_name_H-M   'P 1'
#
loop_
_entity.id
_entity.type
_entity.pdbx_description
1 polymer ?
#
loop_
_entity_poly.entity_id
_entity_poly.type
_entity_poly.pdbx_seq_one_letter_code
_entity_poly.pdbx_strand_id
1 'polypeptide(L)'
;MADIVIRNIDCITGESKESGKDMLHNVTLIIKDGYIDKILTDEESKTPFGQELIDKECGNAAYILDGNGRVAAPGFVNTHTHIAMGLFRNYADDLELMDWLQNAIWPAEAKLTNELVQIGTRLGIAEMFRSGTTCFSDMYFFMNDTAN
;
A
#
# COMPACT_ATOMS: atom_id res chain seq x y z
N MET A 1 -18.46 -13.93 6.54
CA MET A 1 -17.29 -14.37 7.29
C MET A 1 -16.21 -13.33 7.16
N ALA A 2 -15.43 -13.06 8.21
CA ALA A 2 -14.27 -12.20 8.07
C ALA A 2 -13.16 -12.92 7.29
N ASP A 3 -12.46 -12.19 6.42
CA ASP A 3 -11.25 -12.70 5.77
C ASP A 3 -10.07 -12.57 6.71
N ILE A 4 -9.97 -11.40 7.37
CA ILE A 4 -8.88 -11.08 8.30
C ILE A 4 -9.47 -10.38 9.53
N VAL A 5 -9.00 -10.78 10.71
CA VAL A 5 -9.22 -10.04 11.96
C VAL A 5 -7.86 -9.59 12.49
N ILE A 6 -7.70 -8.28 12.71
CA ILE A 6 -6.47 -7.71 13.30
C ILE A 6 -6.84 -7.17 14.66
N ARG A 7 -6.21 -7.67 15.72
CA ARG A 7 -6.47 -7.28 17.12
C ARG A 7 -5.32 -6.44 17.65
N ASN A 8 -5.61 -5.63 18.66
CA ASN A 8 -4.63 -4.88 19.44
C ASN A 8 -3.77 -3.95 18.58
N ILE A 9 -4.37 -3.27 17.58
CA ILE A 9 -3.65 -2.41 16.65
C ILE A 9 -4.06 -0.95 16.85
N ASP A 10 -3.11 -0.02 16.73
CA ASP A 10 -3.43 1.39 16.58
C ASP A 10 -3.87 1.68 15.15
N CYS A 11 -4.78 2.63 14.94
CA CYS A 11 -5.34 2.91 13.63
C CYS A 11 -5.39 4.40 13.34
N ILE A 12 -4.80 4.82 12.23
CA ILE A 12 -4.98 6.16 11.66
C ILE A 12 -6.19 6.12 10.74
N THR A 13 -7.24 6.87 11.07
CA THR A 13 -8.52 6.80 10.35
C THR A 13 -8.58 7.68 9.12
N GLY A 14 -7.71 8.71 9.04
CA GLY A 14 -7.79 9.76 8.03
C GLY A 14 -8.86 10.84 8.33
N GLU A 15 -9.56 10.75 9.45
CA GLU A 15 -10.45 11.83 9.90
C GLU A 15 -9.67 13.08 10.34
N SER A 16 -10.34 14.24 10.41
CA SER A 16 -9.67 15.46 10.88
C SER A 16 -9.36 15.37 12.38
N LYS A 17 -8.27 16.03 12.81
CA LYS A 17 -7.90 16.13 14.22
C LYS A 17 -9.01 16.77 15.09
N GLU A 18 -9.83 17.63 14.49
CA GLU A 18 -10.95 18.28 15.20
C GLU A 18 -12.03 17.27 15.65
N SER A 19 -12.15 16.13 14.96
CA SER A 19 -13.06 15.05 15.36
C SER A 19 -12.57 14.29 16.60
N GLY A 20 -11.29 14.38 16.93
CA GLY A 20 -10.63 13.57 17.96
C GLY A 20 -10.56 12.08 17.61
N LYS A 21 -10.80 11.73 16.34
CA LYS A 21 -10.82 10.35 15.84
C LYS A 21 -9.77 10.10 14.76
N ASP A 22 -8.85 11.02 14.59
CA ASP A 22 -7.74 10.88 13.64
C ASP A 22 -6.83 9.68 13.95
N MET A 23 -6.75 9.30 15.23
CA MET A 23 -6.04 8.12 15.69
C MET A 23 -6.84 7.37 16.75
N LEU A 24 -7.04 6.09 16.54
CA LEU A 24 -7.66 5.18 17.50
C LEU A 24 -6.61 4.22 18.03
N HIS A 25 -6.66 3.95 19.35
CA HIS A 25 -5.70 3.07 20.00
C HIS A 25 -6.32 1.73 20.34
N ASN A 26 -5.51 0.66 20.19
CA ASN A 26 -5.86 -0.70 20.62
C ASN A 26 -7.21 -1.19 20.06
N VAL A 27 -7.45 -0.95 18.77
CA VAL A 27 -8.69 -1.37 18.11
C VAL A 27 -8.62 -2.80 17.59
N THR A 28 -9.79 -3.35 17.27
CA THR A 28 -9.90 -4.58 16.46
C THR A 28 -10.49 -4.21 15.10
N LEU A 29 -9.77 -4.56 14.03
CA LEU A 29 -10.22 -4.40 12.64
C LEU A 29 -10.77 -5.73 12.13
N ILE A 30 -11.97 -5.70 11.56
CA ILE A 30 -12.61 -6.83 10.90
C ILE A 30 -12.69 -6.51 9.41
N ILE A 31 -12.06 -7.34 8.59
CA ILE A 31 -11.95 -7.16 7.13
C ILE A 31 -12.74 -8.27 6.45
N LYS A 32 -13.60 -7.89 5.49
CA LYS A 32 -14.42 -8.78 4.69
C LYS A 32 -14.42 -8.32 3.24
N ASP A 33 -14.27 -9.23 2.31
CA ASP A 33 -14.34 -8.97 0.87
C ASP A 33 -13.42 -7.82 0.43
N GLY A 34 -12.24 -7.69 1.08
CA GLY A 34 -11.26 -6.64 0.81
C GLY A 34 -11.58 -5.25 1.42
N TYR A 35 -12.64 -5.15 2.24
CA TYR A 35 -13.04 -3.90 2.88
C TYR A 35 -12.95 -3.99 4.41
N ILE A 36 -12.72 -2.85 5.06
CA ILE A 36 -12.87 -2.74 6.52
C ILE A 36 -14.37 -2.76 6.83
N ASP A 37 -14.88 -3.90 7.30
CA ASP A 37 -16.28 -4.09 7.68
C ASP A 37 -16.59 -3.39 9.00
N LYS A 38 -15.66 -3.52 9.98
CA LYS A 38 -15.81 -2.90 11.31
C LYS A 38 -14.47 -2.51 11.90
N ILE A 39 -14.52 -1.43 12.68
CA ILE A 39 -13.48 -1.02 13.62
C ILE A 39 -14.14 -1.02 15.00
N LEU A 40 -13.70 -1.91 15.88
CA LEU A 40 -14.14 -1.92 17.28
C LEU A 40 -13.08 -1.21 18.12
N THR A 41 -13.49 -0.17 18.80
CA THR A 41 -12.64 0.55 19.76
C THR A 41 -12.22 -0.37 20.92
N ASP A 42 -11.22 0.04 21.69
CA ASP A 42 -10.80 -0.69 22.90
C ASP A 42 -11.95 -0.88 23.90
N GLU A 43 -12.77 0.15 24.06
CA GLU A 43 -13.95 0.10 24.95
C GLU A 43 -15.01 -0.88 24.42
N GLU A 44 -15.37 -0.78 23.15
CA GLU A 44 -16.35 -1.67 22.52
C GLU A 44 -15.90 -3.12 22.53
N SER A 45 -14.61 -3.36 22.30
CA SER A 45 -14.00 -4.70 22.33
C SER A 45 -14.09 -5.39 23.70
N LYS A 46 -14.17 -4.61 24.78
CA LYS A 46 -14.29 -5.12 26.16
C LYS A 46 -15.73 -5.39 26.59
N THR A 47 -16.72 -4.96 25.83
CA THR A 47 -18.13 -5.24 26.13
C THR A 47 -18.45 -6.73 25.86
N PRO A 48 -19.44 -7.33 26.55
CA PRO A 48 -19.86 -8.71 26.25
C PRO A 48 -20.23 -8.91 24.78
N PHE A 49 -20.91 -7.94 24.16
CA PHE A 49 -21.27 -7.99 22.76
C PHE A 49 -20.06 -7.90 21.82
N GLY A 50 -19.09 -7.02 22.15
CA GLY A 50 -17.84 -6.90 21.38
C GLY A 50 -17.00 -8.17 21.45
N GLN A 51 -16.89 -8.78 22.61
CA GLN A 51 -16.17 -10.06 22.78
C GLN A 51 -16.84 -11.18 21.98
N GLU A 52 -18.16 -11.35 22.08
CA GLU A 52 -18.91 -12.34 21.30
C GLU A 52 -18.72 -12.14 19.79
N LEU A 53 -18.74 -10.90 19.33
CA LEU A 53 -18.50 -10.57 17.92
C LEU A 53 -17.08 -10.92 17.48
N ILE A 54 -16.07 -10.55 18.28
CA ILE A 54 -14.67 -10.85 18.00
C ILE A 54 -14.45 -12.37 17.96
N ASP A 55 -14.96 -13.10 18.94
CA ASP A 55 -14.81 -14.54 19.02
C ASP A 55 -15.46 -15.24 17.81
N LYS A 56 -16.66 -14.78 17.43
CA LYS A 56 -17.38 -15.27 16.24
C LYS A 56 -16.59 -15.02 14.96
N GLU A 57 -16.09 -13.80 14.76
CA GLU A 57 -15.36 -13.45 13.53
C GLU A 57 -13.98 -14.12 13.52
N CYS A 58 -13.28 -14.21 14.62
CA CYS A 58 -12.03 -14.98 14.73
C CYS A 58 -12.23 -16.47 14.45
N GLY A 59 -13.32 -17.06 14.93
CA GLY A 59 -13.63 -18.47 14.67
C GLY A 59 -13.85 -18.81 13.19
N ASN A 60 -14.11 -17.79 12.34
CA ASN A 60 -14.39 -17.95 10.93
C ASN A 60 -13.35 -17.25 10.01
N ALA A 61 -12.42 -16.48 10.53
CA ALA A 61 -11.44 -15.74 9.75
C ALA A 61 -10.39 -16.66 9.13
N ALA A 62 -9.99 -16.33 7.89
CA ALA A 62 -8.85 -17.00 7.25
C ALA A 62 -7.53 -16.65 7.94
N TYR A 63 -7.40 -15.41 8.44
CA TYR A 63 -6.22 -14.93 9.14
C TYR A 63 -6.60 -14.14 10.38
N ILE A 64 -5.90 -14.42 11.48
CA ILE A 64 -5.96 -13.63 12.72
C ILE A 64 -4.56 -13.08 12.98
N LEU A 65 -4.45 -11.75 13.08
CA LEU A 65 -3.19 -11.07 13.31
C LEU A 65 -3.22 -10.33 14.64
N ASP A 66 -2.12 -10.40 15.38
CA ASP A 66 -1.87 -9.53 16.53
C ASP A 66 -1.12 -8.29 16.05
N GLY A 67 -1.78 -7.14 16.14
CA GLY A 67 -1.27 -5.83 15.73
C GLY A 67 -0.50 -5.09 16.82
N ASN A 68 -0.26 -5.71 17.99
CA ASN A 68 0.41 -5.05 19.09
C ASN A 68 1.75 -4.44 18.68
N GLY A 69 1.94 -3.15 18.99
CA GLY A 69 3.12 -2.38 18.60
C GLY A 69 3.16 -1.98 17.11
N ARG A 70 2.06 -2.13 16.38
CA ARG A 70 1.91 -1.73 14.97
C ARG A 70 0.79 -0.71 14.82
N VAL A 71 0.80 -0.04 13.66
CA VAL A 71 -0.21 0.94 13.28
C VAL A 71 -0.81 0.55 11.93
N ALA A 72 -2.14 0.47 11.86
CA ALA A 72 -2.87 0.44 10.60
C ALA A 72 -3.05 1.88 10.10
N ALA A 73 -2.75 2.12 8.85
CA ALA A 73 -2.91 3.42 8.20
C ALA A 73 -3.41 3.23 6.77
N PRO A 74 -4.07 4.25 6.17
CA PRO A 74 -4.29 4.27 4.74
C PRO A 74 -2.98 4.10 3.99
N GLY A 75 -3.01 3.34 2.90
CA GLY A 75 -1.82 3.17 2.05
C GLY A 75 -1.35 4.50 1.47
N PHE A 76 -0.04 4.63 1.26
CA PHE A 76 0.52 5.82 0.63
C PHE A 76 0.13 5.91 -0.84
N VAL A 77 -0.05 7.15 -1.31
CA VAL A 77 -0.29 7.45 -2.71
C VAL A 77 0.96 8.11 -3.29
N ASN A 78 1.59 7.46 -4.26
CA ASN A 78 2.68 8.05 -5.02
C ASN A 78 2.11 8.81 -6.22
N THR A 79 2.15 10.13 -6.16
CA THR A 79 1.54 10.99 -7.17
C THR A 79 2.45 11.29 -8.36
N HIS A 80 3.69 10.81 -8.37
CA HIS A 80 4.63 11.00 -9.48
C HIS A 80 5.62 9.85 -9.55
N THR A 81 5.55 9.07 -10.64
CA THR A 81 6.55 8.02 -10.92
C THR A 81 6.68 7.76 -12.42
N HIS A 82 7.77 7.16 -12.80
CA HIS A 82 8.05 6.51 -14.08
C HIS A 82 8.47 5.08 -13.75
N ILE A 83 7.48 4.25 -13.38
CA ILE A 83 7.71 3.03 -12.62
C ILE A 83 8.65 2.04 -13.32
N ALA A 84 8.53 1.88 -14.65
CA ALA A 84 9.38 0.98 -15.41
C ALA A 84 10.85 1.47 -15.49
N MET A 85 11.11 2.77 -15.27
CA MET A 85 12.47 3.30 -15.19
C MET A 85 13.29 2.76 -14.03
N GLY A 86 12.68 2.04 -13.10
CA GLY A 86 13.40 1.26 -12.08
C GLY A 86 14.47 0.34 -12.68
N LEU A 87 14.33 -0.09 -13.95
CA LEU A 87 15.36 -0.84 -14.69
C LEU A 87 16.65 -0.04 -14.94
N PHE A 88 16.56 1.29 -14.94
CA PHE A 88 17.71 2.18 -15.17
C PHE A 88 18.31 2.73 -13.88
N ARG A 89 17.99 2.15 -12.74
CA ARG A 89 18.55 2.57 -11.45
C ARG A 89 20.08 2.52 -11.49
N ASN A 90 20.71 3.62 -11.05
CA ASN A 90 22.15 3.84 -11.08
C ASN A 90 22.76 3.83 -12.49
N TYR A 91 21.96 4.06 -13.53
CA TYR A 91 22.45 4.15 -14.89
C TYR A 91 22.81 5.61 -15.22
N ALA A 92 24.10 5.83 -15.53
CA ALA A 92 24.64 7.12 -15.92
C ALA A 92 24.38 8.25 -14.87
N ASP A 93 24.62 7.95 -13.59
CA ASP A 93 24.60 8.94 -12.53
C ASP A 93 25.66 10.04 -12.76
N ASP A 94 25.53 11.17 -12.07
CA ASP A 94 26.47 12.31 -12.10
C ASP A 94 26.53 13.11 -13.42
N LEU A 95 25.51 12.99 -14.27
CA LEU A 95 25.38 13.82 -15.48
C LEU A 95 24.44 15.00 -15.25
N GLU A 96 24.67 16.10 -15.98
CA GLU A 96 23.70 17.18 -16.14
C GLU A 96 22.38 16.62 -16.72
N LEU A 97 21.23 17.19 -16.32
CA LEU A 97 19.92 16.65 -16.68
C LEU A 97 19.74 16.40 -18.18
N MET A 98 20.12 17.41 -19.01
CA MET A 98 19.92 17.28 -20.46
C MET A 98 20.90 16.28 -21.07
N ASP A 99 22.13 16.22 -20.59
CA ASP A 99 23.10 15.22 -21.03
C ASP A 99 22.67 13.82 -20.60
N TRP A 100 22.17 13.67 -19.38
CA TRP A 100 21.61 12.42 -18.88
C TRP A 100 20.45 11.93 -19.74
N LEU A 101 19.49 12.81 -20.04
CA LEU A 101 18.35 12.45 -20.89
C LEU A 101 18.78 12.07 -22.32
N GLN A 102 19.53 12.96 -23.02
CA GLN A 102 19.82 12.83 -24.43
C GLN A 102 20.85 11.73 -24.74
N ASN A 103 21.86 11.60 -23.90
CA ASN A 103 23.00 10.74 -24.17
C ASN A 103 22.93 9.37 -23.44
N ALA A 104 22.06 9.24 -22.42
CA ALA A 104 21.92 8.01 -21.66
C ALA A 104 20.49 7.46 -21.67
N ILE A 105 19.52 8.18 -21.11
CA ILE A 105 18.19 7.61 -20.85
C ILE A 105 17.39 7.40 -22.12
N TRP A 106 17.20 8.40 -22.98
CA TRP A 106 16.41 8.22 -24.21
C TRP A 106 16.98 7.17 -25.14
N PRO A 107 18.31 7.06 -25.37
CA PRO A 107 18.89 5.94 -26.11
C PRO A 107 18.69 4.56 -25.44
N ALA A 108 18.60 4.49 -24.13
CA ALA A 108 18.31 3.26 -23.40
C ALA A 108 16.81 2.91 -23.49
N GLU A 109 15.94 3.89 -23.28
CA GLU A 109 14.48 3.73 -23.41
C GLU A 109 14.06 3.28 -24.81
N ALA A 110 14.71 3.78 -25.85
CA ALA A 110 14.46 3.36 -27.24
C ALA A 110 14.70 1.85 -27.47
N LYS A 111 15.37 1.16 -26.55
CA LYS A 111 15.63 -0.30 -26.60
C LYS A 111 14.66 -1.10 -25.74
N LEU A 112 13.79 -0.44 -24.99
CA LEU A 112 12.80 -1.13 -24.18
C LEU A 112 11.81 -1.88 -25.06
N THR A 113 11.55 -3.12 -24.69
CA THR A 113 10.44 -3.91 -25.22
C THR A 113 9.27 -3.86 -24.27
N ASN A 114 8.07 -4.17 -24.75
CA ASN A 114 6.87 -4.27 -23.92
C ASN A 114 7.09 -5.20 -22.71
N GLU A 115 7.79 -6.32 -22.92
CA GLU A 115 8.13 -7.25 -21.85
C GLU A 115 9.03 -6.62 -20.78
N LEU A 116 10.04 -5.85 -21.17
CA LEU A 116 10.92 -5.14 -20.24
C LEU A 116 10.17 -4.09 -19.44
N VAL A 117 9.27 -3.35 -20.09
CA VAL A 117 8.40 -2.37 -19.40
C VAL A 117 7.55 -3.07 -18.34
N GLN A 118 6.90 -4.18 -18.66
CA GLN A 118 6.10 -4.96 -17.71
C GLN A 118 6.95 -5.50 -16.55
N ILE A 119 8.15 -6.00 -16.82
CA ILE A 119 9.06 -6.49 -15.78
C ILE A 119 9.46 -5.36 -14.84
N GLY A 120 9.88 -4.21 -15.39
CA GLY A 120 10.24 -3.03 -14.60
C GLY A 120 9.07 -2.53 -13.74
N THR A 121 7.87 -2.50 -14.32
CA THR A 121 6.64 -2.12 -13.61
C THR A 121 6.34 -3.06 -12.46
N ARG A 122 6.38 -4.39 -12.69
CA ARG A 122 6.14 -5.38 -11.63
C ARG A 122 7.15 -5.28 -10.49
N LEU A 123 8.43 -5.02 -10.81
CA LEU A 123 9.46 -4.77 -9.81
C LEU A 123 9.12 -3.53 -8.97
N GLY A 124 8.78 -2.42 -9.62
CA GLY A 124 8.43 -1.19 -8.93
C GLY A 124 7.18 -1.33 -8.07
N ILE A 125 6.15 -2.04 -8.54
CA ILE A 125 4.94 -2.36 -7.75
C ILE A 125 5.32 -3.17 -6.49
N ALA A 126 6.16 -4.18 -6.64
CA ALA A 126 6.61 -4.98 -5.50
C ALA A 126 7.36 -4.14 -4.45
N GLU A 127 8.19 -3.20 -4.87
CA GLU A 127 8.89 -2.26 -3.99
C GLU A 127 7.90 -1.29 -3.33
N MET A 128 6.90 -0.79 -4.06
CA MET A 128 5.84 0.06 -3.53
C MET A 128 5.05 -0.65 -2.45
N PHE A 129 4.61 -1.89 -2.67
CA PHE A 129 3.90 -2.66 -1.64
C PHE A 129 4.76 -2.87 -0.39
N ARG A 130 6.04 -3.15 -0.54
CA ARG A 130 6.95 -3.29 0.62
C ARG A 130 7.14 -2.00 1.40
N SER A 131 6.93 -0.85 0.79
CA SER A 131 7.04 0.47 1.43
C SER A 131 5.69 1.07 1.83
N GLY A 132 4.56 0.33 1.63
CA GLY A 132 3.23 0.76 2.03
C GLY A 132 2.52 1.65 1.00
N THR A 133 3.04 1.79 -0.21
CA THR A 133 2.37 2.50 -1.30
C THR A 133 1.36 1.57 -1.97
N THR A 134 0.09 1.97 -2.00
CA THR A 134 -1.02 1.16 -2.53
C THR A 134 -1.68 1.76 -3.77
N CYS A 135 -1.29 2.98 -4.12
CA CYS A 135 -1.77 3.68 -5.31
C CYS A 135 -0.64 4.53 -5.89
N PHE A 136 -0.56 4.60 -7.20
CA PHE A 136 0.42 5.47 -7.85
C PHE A 136 -0.13 6.06 -9.15
N SER A 137 0.43 7.22 -9.54
CA SER A 137 0.22 7.84 -10.84
C SER A 137 1.50 7.69 -11.65
N ASP A 138 1.42 6.93 -12.72
CA ASP A 138 2.55 6.77 -13.64
C ASP A 138 2.47 7.79 -14.78
N MET A 139 3.60 8.38 -15.11
CA MET A 139 3.73 9.39 -16.18
C MET A 139 4.74 8.94 -17.24
N TYR A 140 4.63 7.67 -17.65
CA TYR A 140 5.56 7.06 -18.58
C TYR A 140 4.94 6.88 -19.97
N PHE A 141 5.76 6.81 -21.01
CA PHE A 141 5.28 6.75 -22.39
C PHE A 141 4.63 5.42 -22.79
N PHE A 142 4.92 4.35 -22.06
CA PHE A 142 4.47 2.99 -22.33
C PHE A 142 3.24 2.61 -21.50
N MET A 143 2.22 3.47 -21.50
CA MET A 143 1.06 3.34 -20.59
C MET A 143 0.34 2.00 -20.69
N ASN A 144 0.15 1.45 -21.88
CA ASN A 144 -0.55 0.18 -22.07
C ASN A 144 0.22 -1.00 -21.49
N ASP A 145 1.56 -0.97 -21.59
CA ASP A 145 2.41 -2.04 -21.08
C ASP A 145 2.65 -1.92 -19.58
N THR A 146 2.58 -0.71 -19.05
CA THR A 146 2.60 -0.46 -17.60
C THR A 146 1.33 -0.95 -16.90
N ALA A 147 0.18 -0.87 -17.58
CA ALA A 147 -1.12 -1.27 -17.02
C ALA A 147 -1.41 -2.78 -17.08
N ASN A 148 -0.65 -3.54 -17.85
CA ASN A 148 -0.79 -5.00 -18.01
C ASN A 148 0.17 -5.78 -17.11
#